data_bed7e3394cb77e707ec63688eb231949
#
_entry.id   bed7e3394cb77e707ec63688eb231949
#
_cell.length_a   1.000
_cell.length_b   1.000
_cell.length_c   1.000
_cell.angle_alpha   90.00
_cell.angle_beta   90.00
_cell.angle_gamma   90.00
#
_symmetry.space_group_name_H-M   'P 1'
#
loop_
_entity.id
_entity.type
_entity.pdbx_description
1 polymer ?
#
loop_
_entity_poly.entity_id
_entity_poly.type
_entity_poly.pdbx_seq_one_letter_code
_entity_poly.pdbx_strand_id
1 'polypeptide(L)'
;MIGIYWDCDGTLMDTERAYAYAWQEVLKSRNLDLPIEKFDDYVGIDDRLVYKKYAQEVELPSFSETMDEIAGLIIQNFSDHSLYEDALMCLNYFHNLNWIQACVSASPQQALEDKLNKASIASYFNFIVGGDAVRPRNKPFPDIYNLAVDKLKTSKNIIVEDSPPGIQSGKASNNYVVAIDRGIFNRNELSDADVIVDQLTPDLFIDISKTL
;
A
#
# COMPACT_ATOMS: atom_id res chain seq x y z
N MET A 1 12.67 19.50 10.29
CA MET A 1 11.37 19.38 9.60
C MET A 1 10.99 17.89 9.64
N ILE A 2 9.76 17.57 10.06
CA ILE A 2 9.28 16.18 10.20
C ILE A 2 8.59 15.77 8.92
N GLY A 3 8.87 14.56 8.42
CA GLY A 3 8.21 13.96 7.28
C GLY A 3 7.61 12.60 7.63
N ILE A 4 6.39 12.32 7.15
CA ILE A 4 5.77 11.01 7.20
C ILE A 4 5.71 10.47 5.77
N TYR A 5 6.21 9.26 5.59
CA TYR A 5 6.30 8.57 4.31
C TYR A 5 5.42 7.33 4.38
N TRP A 6 4.27 7.42 3.76
CA TRP A 6 3.24 6.41 3.76
C TRP A 6 3.43 5.43 2.60
N ASP A 7 3.51 4.15 2.88
CA ASP A 7 3.15 3.18 1.86
C ASP A 7 1.66 3.30 1.52
N CYS A 8 1.25 2.73 0.38
CA CYS A 8 -0.12 2.85 -0.11
C CYS A 8 -0.94 1.59 0.16
N ASP A 9 -0.51 0.49 -0.45
CA ASP A 9 -1.28 -0.75 -0.55
C ASP A 9 -1.14 -1.56 0.76
N GLY A 10 -2.23 -1.80 1.48
CA GLY A 10 -2.20 -2.42 2.81
C GLY A 10 -1.93 -1.44 3.96
N THR A 11 -1.34 -0.28 3.70
CA THR A 11 -1.06 0.75 4.72
C THR A 11 -2.14 1.83 4.77
N LEU A 12 -2.35 2.53 3.66
CA LEU A 12 -3.39 3.56 3.53
C LEU A 12 -4.72 2.98 3.05
N MET A 13 -4.65 1.98 2.18
CA MET A 13 -5.79 1.41 1.46
C MET A 13 -5.87 -0.09 1.62
N ASP A 14 -7.08 -0.59 1.82
CA ASP A 14 -7.43 -2.02 1.77
C ASP A 14 -7.49 -2.48 0.30
N THR A 15 -6.32 -2.66 -0.30
CA THR A 15 -6.19 -3.10 -1.69
C THR A 15 -6.41 -4.60 -1.85
N GLU A 16 -6.16 -5.39 -0.82
CA GLU A 16 -6.42 -6.83 -0.83
C GLU A 16 -7.90 -7.13 -1.03
N ARG A 17 -8.75 -6.41 -0.31
CA ARG A 17 -10.20 -6.53 -0.47
C ARG A 17 -10.66 -6.10 -1.86
N ALA A 18 -10.09 -5.01 -2.39
CA ALA A 18 -10.38 -4.55 -3.76
C ALA A 18 -9.94 -5.58 -4.80
N TYR A 19 -8.81 -6.25 -4.58
CA TYR A 19 -8.31 -7.35 -5.42
C TYR A 19 -9.25 -8.56 -5.38
N ALA A 20 -9.71 -8.96 -4.20
CA ALA A 20 -10.67 -10.04 -4.03
C ALA A 20 -11.98 -9.76 -4.79
N TYR A 21 -12.52 -8.56 -4.69
CA TYR A 21 -13.71 -8.14 -5.45
C TYR A 21 -13.47 -8.13 -6.96
N ALA A 22 -12.31 -7.69 -7.41
CA ALA A 22 -11.97 -7.70 -8.83
C ALA A 22 -11.93 -9.13 -9.40
N TRP A 23 -11.32 -10.08 -8.69
CA TRP A 23 -11.35 -11.49 -9.06
C TRP A 23 -12.78 -12.05 -9.08
N GLN A 24 -13.59 -11.73 -8.07
CA GLN A 24 -14.99 -12.14 -8.01
C GLN A 24 -15.74 -11.68 -9.26
N GLU A 25 -15.60 -10.41 -9.66
CA GLU A 25 -16.25 -9.86 -10.85
C GLU A 25 -15.74 -10.51 -12.15
N VAL A 26 -14.43 -10.72 -12.29
CA VAL A 26 -13.83 -11.42 -13.43
C VAL A 26 -14.39 -12.82 -13.60
N LEU A 27 -14.52 -13.58 -12.52
CA LEU A 27 -15.04 -14.94 -12.55
C LEU A 27 -16.56 -14.97 -12.78
N LYS A 28 -17.28 -14.06 -12.13
CA LYS A 28 -18.74 -13.92 -12.28
C LYS A 28 -19.15 -13.59 -13.72
N SER A 29 -18.37 -12.73 -14.41
CA SER A 29 -18.58 -12.42 -15.82
C SER A 29 -18.44 -13.65 -16.73
N ARG A 30 -17.79 -14.70 -16.22
CA ARG A 30 -17.56 -16.00 -16.89
C ARG A 30 -18.41 -17.15 -16.30
N ASN A 31 -19.53 -16.79 -15.65
CA ASN A 31 -20.50 -17.70 -15.05
C ASN A 31 -19.96 -18.54 -13.87
N LEU A 32 -18.89 -18.09 -13.21
CA LEU A 32 -18.40 -18.68 -11.97
C LEU A 32 -18.63 -17.68 -10.82
N ASP A 33 -19.78 -17.79 -10.16
CA ASP A 33 -20.13 -16.92 -9.02
C ASP A 33 -19.66 -17.59 -7.71
N LEU A 34 -18.64 -17.00 -7.09
CA LEU A 34 -18.04 -17.47 -5.85
C LEU A 34 -18.26 -16.45 -4.73
N PRO A 35 -18.50 -16.90 -3.51
CA PRO A 35 -18.58 -15.98 -2.37
C PRO A 35 -17.22 -15.32 -2.11
N ILE A 36 -17.23 -14.06 -1.63
CA ILE A 36 -16.03 -13.23 -1.47
C ILE A 36 -15.00 -13.87 -0.53
N GLU A 37 -15.46 -14.61 0.47
CA GLU A 37 -14.63 -15.30 1.46
C GLU A 37 -13.72 -16.38 0.84
N LYS A 38 -14.01 -16.81 -0.39
CA LYS A 38 -13.14 -17.74 -1.14
C LYS A 38 -11.81 -17.10 -1.58
N PHE A 39 -11.74 -15.80 -1.55
CA PHE A 39 -10.55 -15.03 -1.96
C PHE A 39 -9.64 -14.69 -0.78
N ASP A 40 -10.10 -14.85 0.46
CA ASP A 40 -9.29 -14.62 1.67
C ASP A 40 -8.04 -15.54 1.71
N ASP A 41 -8.16 -16.76 1.14
CA ASP A 41 -7.05 -17.72 1.04
C ASP A 41 -5.94 -17.28 0.05
N TYR A 42 -6.17 -16.21 -0.72
CA TYR A 42 -5.23 -15.74 -1.76
C TYR A 42 -4.53 -14.44 -1.41
N VAL A 43 -4.82 -13.88 -0.25
CA VAL A 43 -4.14 -12.69 0.27
C VAL A 43 -2.63 -12.97 0.37
N GLY A 44 -1.82 -12.16 -0.28
CA GLY A 44 -0.36 -12.33 -0.33
C GLY A 44 0.15 -13.50 -1.20
N ILE A 45 -0.72 -14.16 -1.97
CA ILE A 45 -0.33 -15.25 -2.88
C ILE A 45 0.04 -14.68 -4.26
N ASP A 46 1.05 -15.27 -4.91
CA ASP A 46 1.46 -14.92 -6.29
C ASP A 46 0.27 -15.02 -7.26
N ASP A 47 -0.02 -13.93 -7.95
CA ASP A 47 -1.11 -13.79 -8.93
C ASP A 47 -1.15 -14.91 -9.96
N ARG A 48 0.01 -15.45 -10.35
CA ARG A 48 0.09 -16.58 -11.30
C ARG A 48 -0.47 -17.86 -10.75
N LEU A 49 -0.42 -18.07 -9.43
CA LEU A 49 -1.00 -19.25 -8.80
C LEU A 49 -2.53 -19.12 -8.76
N VAL A 50 -3.04 -17.95 -8.42
CA VAL A 50 -4.47 -17.64 -8.44
C VAL A 50 -5.03 -17.80 -9.85
N TYR A 51 -4.35 -17.19 -10.84
CA TYR A 51 -4.71 -17.33 -12.26
C TYR A 51 -4.73 -18.79 -12.72
N LYS A 52 -3.67 -19.57 -12.44
CA LYS A 52 -3.58 -20.97 -12.84
C LYS A 52 -4.71 -21.82 -12.27
N LYS A 53 -5.13 -21.54 -11.04
CA LYS A 53 -6.24 -22.23 -10.41
C LYS A 53 -7.52 -21.97 -11.19
N TYR A 54 -7.89 -20.71 -11.39
CA TYR A 54 -9.16 -20.36 -12.01
C TYR A 54 -9.19 -20.61 -13.53
N ALA A 55 -8.05 -20.58 -14.21
CA ALA A 55 -7.95 -20.98 -15.63
C ALA A 55 -8.26 -22.48 -15.87
N GLN A 56 -8.33 -23.29 -14.80
CA GLN A 56 -8.81 -24.69 -14.89
C GLN A 56 -10.33 -24.80 -14.73
N GLU A 57 -10.98 -23.79 -14.19
CA GLU A 57 -12.41 -23.78 -13.87
C GLU A 57 -13.23 -23.01 -14.92
N VAL A 58 -12.64 -21.94 -15.48
CA VAL A 58 -13.26 -21.10 -16.51
C VAL A 58 -12.25 -20.69 -17.58
N GLU A 59 -12.76 -20.35 -18.77
CA GLU A 59 -11.93 -19.81 -19.84
C GLU A 59 -11.51 -18.36 -19.50
N LEU A 60 -10.23 -18.18 -19.15
CA LEU A 60 -9.63 -16.87 -18.91
C LEU A 60 -8.80 -16.45 -20.14
N PRO A 61 -8.70 -15.14 -20.44
CA PRO A 61 -7.70 -14.59 -21.34
C PRO A 61 -6.28 -14.94 -20.89
N SER A 62 -5.27 -14.48 -21.61
CA SER A 62 -3.88 -14.65 -21.15
C SER A 62 -3.69 -14.04 -19.76
N PHE A 63 -2.67 -14.51 -19.04
CA PHE A 63 -2.35 -13.98 -17.71
C PHE A 63 -2.24 -12.45 -17.70
N SER A 64 -1.56 -11.87 -18.70
CA SER A 64 -1.39 -10.40 -18.79
C SER A 64 -2.74 -9.71 -18.96
N GLU A 65 -3.57 -10.17 -19.89
CA GLU A 65 -4.89 -9.55 -20.15
C GLU A 65 -5.82 -9.70 -18.94
N THR A 66 -5.77 -10.83 -18.23
CA THR A 66 -6.54 -11.02 -16.99
C THR A 66 -6.08 -10.06 -15.90
N MET A 67 -4.77 -9.85 -15.75
CA MET A 67 -4.23 -8.89 -14.77
C MET A 67 -4.58 -7.45 -15.14
N ASP A 68 -4.60 -7.11 -16.42
CA ASP A 68 -5.03 -5.78 -16.90
C ASP A 68 -6.52 -5.55 -16.61
N GLU A 69 -7.37 -6.57 -16.79
CA GLU A 69 -8.80 -6.52 -16.46
C GLU A 69 -9.00 -6.33 -14.94
N ILE A 70 -8.28 -7.09 -14.11
CA ILE A 70 -8.30 -6.95 -12.65
C ILE A 70 -7.85 -5.55 -12.21
N ALA A 71 -6.74 -5.05 -12.75
CA ALA A 71 -6.26 -3.71 -12.45
C ALA A 71 -7.29 -2.64 -12.81
N GLY A 72 -7.96 -2.77 -13.95
CA GLY A 72 -9.05 -1.88 -14.36
C GLY A 72 -10.23 -1.91 -13.38
N LEU A 73 -10.64 -3.10 -12.92
CA LEU A 73 -11.73 -3.27 -11.96
C LEU A 73 -11.36 -2.71 -10.57
N ILE A 74 -10.13 -2.96 -10.11
CA ILE A 74 -9.61 -2.37 -8.88
C ILE A 74 -9.75 -0.85 -8.97
N ILE A 75 -9.22 -0.23 -10.02
CA ILE A 75 -9.28 1.21 -10.22
C ILE A 75 -10.74 1.72 -10.29
N GLN A 76 -11.65 1.00 -10.95
CA GLN A 76 -13.06 1.39 -11.05
C GLN A 76 -13.77 1.38 -9.70
N ASN A 77 -13.44 0.42 -8.83
CA ASN A 77 -14.09 0.19 -7.54
C ASN A 77 -13.42 0.92 -6.38
N PHE A 78 -12.26 1.57 -6.62
CA PHE A 78 -11.64 2.40 -5.60
C PHE A 78 -12.52 3.60 -5.27
N SER A 79 -12.76 3.78 -3.98
CA SER A 79 -13.48 4.91 -3.41
C SER A 79 -12.82 5.34 -2.10
N ASP A 80 -13.32 6.40 -1.50
CA ASP A 80 -12.97 6.80 -0.13
C ASP A 80 -13.22 5.68 0.92
N HIS A 81 -14.16 4.76 0.63
CA HIS A 81 -14.41 3.59 1.47
C HIS A 81 -13.31 2.51 1.41
N SER A 82 -12.37 2.63 0.48
CA SER A 82 -11.18 1.75 0.42
C SER A 82 -10.06 2.21 1.34
N LEU A 83 -10.20 3.36 1.98
CA LEU A 83 -9.22 3.90 2.93
C LEU A 83 -9.43 3.30 4.32
N TYR A 84 -8.34 2.97 4.98
CA TYR A 84 -8.40 2.67 6.40
C TYR A 84 -8.72 3.95 7.19
N GLU A 85 -9.72 3.91 8.05
CA GLU A 85 -10.19 5.07 8.82
C GLU A 85 -9.09 5.71 9.68
N ASP A 86 -8.25 4.89 10.31
CA ASP A 86 -7.13 5.32 11.13
C ASP A 86 -6.05 6.04 10.31
N ALA A 87 -5.78 5.56 9.10
CA ALA A 87 -4.85 6.20 8.17
C ALA A 87 -5.39 7.55 7.69
N LEU A 88 -6.67 7.62 7.29
CA LEU A 88 -7.30 8.86 6.87
C LEU A 88 -7.34 9.89 8.00
N MET A 89 -7.63 9.46 9.23
CA MET A 89 -7.58 10.32 10.41
C MET A 89 -6.18 10.92 10.59
N CYS A 90 -5.13 10.12 10.50
CA CYS A 90 -3.75 10.59 10.61
C CYS A 90 -3.36 11.53 9.46
N LEU A 91 -3.70 11.18 8.21
CA LEU A 91 -3.46 12.05 7.04
C LEU A 91 -4.04 13.44 7.24
N ASN A 92 -5.32 13.52 7.64
CA ASN A 92 -6.01 14.78 7.93
C ASN A 92 -5.33 15.57 9.05
N TYR A 93 -5.02 14.88 10.15
CA TYR A 93 -4.43 15.52 11.32
C TYR A 93 -3.09 16.18 10.98
N PHE A 94 -2.19 15.44 10.31
CA PHE A 94 -0.86 15.95 9.97
C PHE A 94 -0.87 16.95 8.82
N HIS A 95 -1.83 16.87 7.91
CA HIS A 95 -2.06 17.91 6.91
C HIS A 95 -2.39 19.25 7.58
N ASN A 96 -3.30 19.25 8.56
CA ASN A 96 -3.69 20.45 9.30
C ASN A 96 -2.53 21.03 10.15
N LEU A 97 -1.58 20.19 10.57
CA LEU A 97 -0.35 20.63 11.26
C LEU A 97 0.77 21.05 10.30
N ASN A 98 0.54 21.00 8.99
CA ASN A 98 1.55 21.27 7.96
C ASN A 98 2.80 20.38 8.07
N TRP A 99 2.65 19.14 8.54
CA TRP A 99 3.73 18.16 8.43
C TRP A 99 3.89 17.74 6.98
N ILE A 100 5.14 17.47 6.60
CA ILE A 100 5.42 16.97 5.25
C ILE A 100 4.95 15.53 5.14
N GLN A 101 4.17 15.24 4.11
CA GLN A 101 3.67 13.89 3.85
C GLN A 101 4.01 13.44 2.43
N ALA A 102 4.47 12.21 2.27
CA ALA A 102 4.69 11.59 0.96
C ALA A 102 3.96 10.25 0.87
N CYS A 103 3.49 9.89 -0.31
CA CYS A 103 3.05 8.54 -0.63
C CYS A 103 4.14 7.84 -1.44
N VAL A 104 4.58 6.66 -0.97
CA VAL A 104 5.75 5.92 -1.50
C VAL A 104 5.36 4.47 -1.73
N SER A 105 4.99 4.10 -2.94
CA SER A 105 4.45 2.78 -3.27
C SER A 105 5.35 1.98 -4.21
N ALA A 106 5.32 0.67 -4.09
CA ALA A 106 5.94 -0.24 -5.05
C ALA A 106 5.20 -0.30 -6.39
N SER A 107 3.94 0.14 -6.43
CA SER A 107 3.11 0.21 -7.63
C SER A 107 3.67 1.19 -8.67
N PRO A 108 3.36 1.02 -9.97
CA PRO A 108 3.70 2.02 -11.00
C PRO A 108 3.08 3.39 -10.69
N GLN A 109 3.79 4.47 -11.06
CA GLN A 109 3.40 5.86 -10.78
C GLN A 109 1.96 6.17 -11.19
N GLN A 110 1.59 5.84 -12.43
CA GLN A 110 0.25 6.14 -12.94
C GLN A 110 -0.85 5.43 -12.15
N ALA A 111 -0.65 4.14 -11.83
CA ALA A 111 -1.61 3.37 -11.05
C ALA A 111 -1.76 3.92 -9.61
N LEU A 112 -0.66 4.38 -9.01
CA LEU A 112 -0.67 5.02 -7.71
C LEU A 112 -1.46 6.34 -7.74
N GLU A 113 -1.16 7.21 -8.71
CA GLU A 113 -1.87 8.50 -8.86
C GLU A 113 -3.37 8.30 -9.09
N ASP A 114 -3.76 7.33 -9.92
CA ASP A 114 -5.15 7.01 -10.20
C ASP A 114 -5.89 6.55 -8.93
N LYS A 115 -5.27 5.69 -8.12
CA LYS A 115 -5.81 5.27 -6.81
C LYS A 115 -6.01 6.46 -5.86
N LEU A 116 -4.96 7.27 -5.67
CA LEU A 116 -5.01 8.41 -4.74
C LEU A 116 -6.01 9.49 -5.18
N ASN A 117 -6.15 9.74 -6.48
CA ASN A 117 -7.13 10.68 -7.02
C ASN A 117 -8.56 10.18 -6.84
N LYS A 118 -8.82 8.90 -7.10
CA LYS A 118 -10.15 8.30 -6.88
C LYS A 118 -10.55 8.30 -5.41
N ALA A 119 -9.62 8.03 -4.52
CA ALA A 119 -9.83 8.11 -3.08
C ALA A 119 -9.85 9.56 -2.56
N SER A 120 -9.66 10.57 -3.43
CA SER A 120 -9.65 11.99 -3.07
C SER A 120 -8.61 12.39 -2.03
N ILE A 121 -7.49 11.64 -1.93
CA ILE A 121 -6.42 11.91 -0.95
C ILE A 121 -5.10 12.41 -1.55
N ALA A 122 -4.99 12.53 -2.87
CA ALA A 122 -3.75 12.98 -3.51
C ALA A 122 -3.26 14.35 -2.98
N SER A 123 -4.17 15.25 -2.61
CA SER A 123 -3.86 16.58 -2.09
C SER A 123 -3.22 16.60 -0.68
N TYR A 124 -3.25 15.49 0.05
CA TYR A 124 -2.57 15.39 1.34
C TYR A 124 -1.05 15.28 1.22
N PHE A 125 -0.55 14.89 0.03
CA PHE A 125 0.86 14.57 -0.16
C PHE A 125 1.64 15.71 -0.83
N ASN A 126 2.79 16.02 -0.27
CA ASN A 126 3.77 16.95 -0.85
C ASN A 126 4.59 16.28 -1.96
N PHE A 127 4.65 14.94 -1.95
CA PHE A 127 5.30 14.13 -2.97
C PHE A 127 4.63 12.75 -3.09
N ILE A 128 4.47 12.28 -4.32
CA ILE A 128 3.92 10.96 -4.64
C ILE A 128 4.93 10.28 -5.56
N VAL A 129 5.36 9.06 -5.22
CA VAL A 129 6.34 8.33 -6.00
C VAL A 129 6.00 6.85 -6.09
N GLY A 130 5.94 6.34 -7.32
CA GLY A 130 5.76 4.93 -7.67
C GLY A 130 7.09 4.20 -7.88
N GLY A 131 7.04 2.88 -7.80
CA GLY A 131 8.22 2.01 -7.86
C GLY A 131 8.99 2.01 -9.16
N ASP A 132 8.38 2.47 -10.27
CA ASP A 132 9.04 2.61 -11.56
C ASP A 132 10.08 3.75 -11.58
N ALA A 133 10.00 4.72 -10.67
CA ALA A 133 11.00 5.77 -10.51
C ALA A 133 12.39 5.27 -10.11
N VAL A 134 12.48 4.07 -9.54
CA VAL A 134 13.74 3.49 -9.00
C VAL A 134 14.08 2.12 -9.58
N ARG A 135 13.45 1.70 -10.68
CA ARG A 135 13.74 0.40 -11.29
C ARG A 135 15.21 0.26 -11.68
N PRO A 136 15.80 -0.93 -11.48
CA PRO A 136 15.21 -2.18 -10.95
C PRO A 136 15.20 -2.29 -9.41
N ARG A 137 15.54 -1.25 -8.68
CA ARG A 137 15.82 -1.24 -7.24
C ARG A 137 14.63 -0.74 -6.41
N ASN A 138 13.45 -1.32 -6.65
CA ASN A 138 12.25 -1.10 -5.85
C ASN A 138 12.35 -1.82 -4.48
N LYS A 139 11.39 -1.63 -3.56
CA LYS A 139 11.33 -2.36 -2.29
C LYS A 139 11.66 -3.85 -2.51
N PRO A 140 12.54 -4.44 -1.73
CA PRO A 140 13.07 -4.02 -0.42
C PRO A 140 14.31 -3.11 -0.44
N PHE A 141 14.79 -2.64 -1.61
CA PHE A 141 15.91 -1.70 -1.66
C PHE A 141 15.49 -0.32 -1.14
N PRO A 142 16.42 0.47 -0.51
CA PRO A 142 16.10 1.75 0.11
C PRO A 142 15.84 2.88 -0.87
N ASP A 143 16.05 2.66 -2.16
CA ASP A 143 16.18 3.70 -3.18
C ASP A 143 14.93 4.59 -3.27
N ILE A 144 13.74 4.00 -3.13
CA ILE A 144 12.49 4.77 -3.26
C ILE A 144 12.25 5.70 -2.05
N TYR A 145 12.58 5.25 -0.83
CA TYR A 145 12.48 6.09 0.36
C TYR A 145 13.57 7.16 0.38
N ASN A 146 14.80 6.82 -0.02
CA ASN A 146 15.88 7.80 -0.17
C ASN A 146 15.48 8.88 -1.18
N LEU A 147 14.93 8.51 -2.33
CA LEU A 147 14.44 9.46 -3.33
C LEU A 147 13.40 10.42 -2.74
N ALA A 148 12.44 9.92 -1.96
CA ALA A 148 11.40 10.73 -1.36
C ALA A 148 11.96 11.68 -0.28
N VAL A 149 12.84 11.18 0.60
CA VAL A 149 13.50 11.98 1.64
C VAL A 149 14.37 13.07 1.02
N ASP A 150 15.18 12.74 0.02
CA ASP A 150 16.05 13.69 -0.69
C ASP A 150 15.23 14.78 -1.40
N LYS A 151 14.08 14.42 -1.95
CA LYS A 151 13.17 15.37 -2.62
C LYS A 151 12.57 16.36 -1.64
N LEU A 152 12.15 15.90 -0.46
CA LEU A 152 11.43 16.71 0.54
C LEU A 152 12.35 17.37 1.57
N LYS A 153 13.62 16.93 1.66
CA LYS A 153 14.66 17.49 2.55
C LYS A 153 14.22 17.55 4.03
N THR A 154 13.53 16.53 4.47
CA THR A 154 13.13 16.36 5.87
C THR A 154 14.29 15.80 6.69
N SER A 155 14.32 16.10 7.99
CA SER A 155 15.43 15.73 8.90
C SER A 155 15.02 14.70 9.95
N LYS A 156 13.73 14.52 10.17
CA LYS A 156 13.12 13.51 11.04
C LYS A 156 12.08 12.79 10.22
N ASN A 157 12.28 11.52 9.95
CA ASN A 157 11.49 10.77 8.98
C ASN A 157 10.84 9.56 9.65
N ILE A 158 9.54 9.43 9.47
CA ILE A 158 8.76 8.28 9.91
C ILE A 158 8.18 7.61 8.68
N ILE A 159 8.54 6.38 8.45
CA ILE A 159 7.99 5.53 7.38
C ILE A 159 6.88 4.68 7.98
N VAL A 160 5.77 4.55 7.28
CA VAL A 160 4.63 3.70 7.67
C VAL A 160 4.45 2.63 6.61
N GLU A 161 4.50 1.38 7.03
CA GLU A 161 4.48 0.20 6.18
C GLU A 161 3.67 -0.94 6.79
N ASP A 162 3.18 -1.86 5.96
CA ASP A 162 2.49 -3.06 6.40
C ASP A 162 3.20 -4.36 6.00
N SER A 163 4.18 -4.27 5.10
CA SER A 163 4.81 -5.42 4.43
C SER A 163 6.29 -5.61 4.80
N PRO A 164 6.77 -6.87 4.88
CA PRO A 164 8.19 -7.16 5.13
C PRO A 164 9.15 -6.47 4.13
N PRO A 165 8.91 -6.50 2.79
CA PRO A 165 9.81 -5.82 1.86
C PRO A 165 9.82 -4.30 2.04
N GLY A 166 8.66 -3.71 2.38
CA GLY A 166 8.56 -2.28 2.64
C GLY A 166 9.29 -1.87 3.93
N ILE A 167 9.13 -2.64 5.01
CA ILE A 167 9.85 -2.44 6.27
C ILE A 167 11.36 -2.53 6.03
N GLN A 168 11.83 -3.55 5.31
CA GLN A 168 13.26 -3.69 4.96
C GLN A 168 13.78 -2.49 4.17
N SER A 169 12.99 -1.99 3.21
CA SER A 169 13.33 -0.79 2.43
C SER A 169 13.44 0.45 3.33
N GLY A 170 12.47 0.64 4.23
CA GLY A 170 12.47 1.73 5.21
C GLY A 170 13.67 1.68 6.16
N LYS A 171 13.96 0.52 6.72
CA LYS A 171 15.13 0.30 7.61
C LYS A 171 16.45 0.51 6.89
N ALA A 172 16.58 -0.02 5.67
CA ALA A 172 17.77 0.17 4.85
C ALA A 172 18.02 1.64 4.45
N SER A 173 16.99 2.49 4.46
CA SER A 173 17.09 3.93 4.25
C SER A 173 17.44 4.73 5.52
N ASN A 174 17.73 4.04 6.64
CA ASN A 174 18.07 4.62 7.95
C ASN A 174 17.00 5.56 8.53
N ASN A 175 15.73 5.25 8.31
CA ASN A 175 14.62 6.01 8.86
C ASN A 175 13.88 5.19 9.93
N TYR A 176 13.07 5.86 10.74
CA TYR A 176 12.20 5.20 11.72
C TYR A 176 11.02 4.54 11.02
N VAL A 177 10.78 3.27 11.28
CA VAL A 177 9.72 2.50 10.61
C VAL A 177 8.64 2.09 11.61
N VAL A 178 7.43 2.51 11.35
CA VAL A 178 6.19 2.04 11.98
C VAL A 178 5.59 0.98 11.10
N ALA A 179 5.47 -0.23 11.58
CA ALA A 179 4.71 -1.27 10.91
C ALA A 179 3.26 -1.26 11.41
N ILE A 180 2.31 -1.15 10.49
CA ILE A 180 0.90 -1.38 10.78
C ILE A 180 0.55 -2.84 10.50
N ASP A 181 0.06 -3.54 11.51
CA ASP A 181 -0.39 -4.93 11.39
C ASP A 181 -1.86 -4.94 10.95
N ARG A 182 -2.10 -5.22 9.67
CA ARG A 182 -3.44 -5.35 9.08
C ARG A 182 -3.93 -6.81 9.07
N GLY A 183 -3.16 -7.74 9.67
CA GLY A 183 -3.50 -9.16 9.71
C GLY A 183 -3.16 -9.93 8.42
N ILE A 184 -2.45 -9.31 7.46
CA ILE A 184 -2.04 -9.92 6.19
C ILE A 184 -0.79 -10.78 6.38
N PHE A 185 0.21 -10.26 7.09
CA PHE A 185 1.45 -10.95 7.41
C PHE A 185 1.47 -11.41 8.87
N ASN A 186 2.24 -12.48 9.16
CA ASN A 186 2.48 -12.83 10.56
C ASN A 186 3.26 -11.70 11.25
N ARG A 187 2.87 -11.35 12.46
CA ARG A 187 3.50 -10.27 13.23
C ARG A 187 5.03 -10.41 13.36
N ASN A 188 5.54 -11.66 13.38
CA ASN A 188 6.97 -11.93 13.41
C ASN A 188 7.69 -11.48 12.12
N GLU A 189 7.01 -11.48 10.98
CA GLU A 189 7.57 -11.02 9.70
C GLU A 189 7.72 -9.50 9.65
N LEU A 190 7.01 -8.78 10.52
CA LEU A 190 7.08 -7.32 10.67
C LEU A 190 8.13 -6.87 11.70
N SER A 191 8.84 -7.82 12.35
CA SER A 191 9.70 -7.56 13.53
C SER A 191 10.92 -6.68 13.26
N ASP A 192 11.29 -6.44 12.01
CA ASP A 192 12.39 -5.53 11.63
C ASP A 192 12.01 -4.04 11.80
N ALA A 193 10.73 -3.71 11.98
CA ALA A 193 10.26 -2.36 12.24
C ALA A 193 10.67 -1.87 13.64
N ASP A 194 10.75 -0.56 13.83
CA ASP A 194 11.05 0.05 15.14
C ASP A 194 9.86 -0.10 16.11
N VAL A 195 8.64 -0.11 15.58
CA VAL A 195 7.41 -0.38 16.32
C VAL A 195 6.39 -1.06 15.43
N ILE A 196 5.61 -1.99 16.00
CA ILE A 196 4.48 -2.63 15.33
C ILE A 196 3.22 -2.24 16.09
N VAL A 197 2.23 -1.73 15.36
CA VAL A 197 0.95 -1.28 15.91
C VAL A 197 -0.22 -1.93 15.17
N ASP A 198 -1.35 -2.09 15.85
CA ASP A 198 -2.58 -2.61 15.27
C ASP A 198 -3.52 -1.48 14.81
N GLN A 199 -3.18 -0.23 15.15
CA GLN A 199 -3.93 0.96 14.78
C GLN A 199 -3.00 2.17 14.74
N LEU A 200 -3.19 3.03 13.73
CA LEU A 200 -2.51 4.30 13.60
C LEU A 200 -3.25 5.38 14.40
N THR A 201 -2.50 6.17 15.18
CA THR A 201 -3.05 7.30 15.92
C THR A 201 -2.13 8.51 15.80
N PRO A 202 -2.64 9.76 15.77
CA PRO A 202 -1.79 10.95 15.76
C PRO A 202 -0.79 11.00 16.92
N ASP A 203 -1.19 10.57 18.11
CA ASP A 203 -0.34 10.59 19.31
C ASP A 203 0.90 9.70 19.14
N LEU A 204 0.77 8.55 18.48
CA LEU A 204 1.90 7.68 18.16
C LEU A 204 3.01 8.46 17.41
N PHE A 205 2.64 9.15 16.35
CA PHE A 205 3.61 9.92 15.53
C PHE A 205 4.19 11.11 16.26
N ILE A 206 3.36 11.80 17.08
CA ILE A 206 3.83 12.92 17.92
C ILE A 206 4.88 12.41 18.90
N ASP A 207 4.65 11.29 19.57
CA ASP A 207 5.58 10.72 20.53
C ASP A 207 6.87 10.24 19.86
N ILE A 208 6.79 9.54 18.73
CA ILE A 208 7.97 9.18 17.95
C ILE A 208 8.77 10.42 17.56
N SER A 209 8.12 11.49 17.10
CA SER A 209 8.78 12.72 16.65
C SER A 209 9.61 13.41 17.73
N LYS A 210 9.30 13.18 19.02
CA LYS A 210 10.05 13.71 20.16
C LYS A 210 11.33 12.93 20.43
N THR A 211 11.38 11.66 19.99
CA THR A 211 12.53 10.75 20.19
C THR A 211 13.55 10.81 19.06
N LEU A 212 13.14 11.21 17.86
CA LEU A 212 13.99 11.45 16.71
C LEU A 212 14.69 12.79 16.80
#